data_a178da4a2466c993ad0d840ed6aa7297
#
_entry.id   a178da4a2466c993ad0d840ed6aa7297
#
_cell.length_a   1.000
_cell.length_b   1.000
_cell.length_c   1.000
_cell.angle_alpha   90.00
_cell.angle_beta   90.00
_cell.angle_gamma   90.00
#
_symmetry.space_group_name_H-M   'P 1'
#
loop_
_entity.id
_entity.type
_entity.pdbx_description
1 polymer ?
#
loop_
_entity_poly.entity_id
_entity_poly.type
_entity_poly.pdbx_seq_one_letter_code
_entity_poly.pdbx_strand_id
1 'polypeptide(L)'
;PGSPFPFIGTNPNLACTHTYNFPDLIDTYQMEIHPKKKKYYKYDQEWKKFEISKAKLKVKLKNGLVIPLRKKILWSEYGPVVKNDSGVFSFHLSALENISAIDQWYQMNKAKNFEDFKKALKIMGIPRFNIVYADKEDNIFYMSNGLIPLRDTNFNWKLTLPGNTSKTKTNGYYSFKDLPQLENPISGYIFNTNNSPFNCTKKTYNLKEENFPKSLGYREKFNNRSLRFEKLIDSYEKINYEDFLTIKYDQEYANPIFCPFKINKIFELSVNDSSEVIDILSIIQSWNRKANVDNIGAAQFSMFYKNLRKKLKKIKFDFDSEIPDSLLVESLQKTKSQILGSFDNLNISLGEYQKHVRAEIEIPIGGLVDMIAESSSSKYKDGMVKIVKGDSYIMLVKFGDELPEIETVLPYGISNDTKSVHFTDQMNLYATQKRKKMTLDKSEIYKNASSIYHPK
;
A
#
# COMPACT_ATOMS: atom_id res chain seq x y z
N PRO A 1 -15.48 -10.62 0.20
CA PRO A 1 -16.80 -10.87 0.81
C PRO A 1 -17.25 -9.66 1.63
N GLY A 2 -18.54 -9.31 1.55
CA GLY A 2 -19.11 -8.19 2.30
C GLY A 2 -19.23 -6.87 1.53
N SER A 3 -18.80 -6.80 0.28
CA SER A 3 -19.12 -5.70 -0.62
C SER A 3 -20.14 -6.13 -1.66
N PRO A 4 -21.13 -5.28 -2.02
CA PRO A 4 -22.10 -5.57 -3.05
C PRO A 4 -21.54 -5.47 -4.48
N PHE A 5 -20.29 -4.99 -4.65
CA PHE A 5 -19.60 -4.83 -5.93
C PHE A 5 -18.08 -4.95 -5.74
N PRO A 6 -17.32 -5.24 -6.80
CA PRO A 6 -15.86 -5.25 -6.76
C PRO A 6 -15.29 -3.83 -6.57
N PHE A 7 -14.24 -3.71 -5.76
CA PHE A 7 -13.49 -2.45 -5.64
C PHE A 7 -12.43 -2.31 -6.74
N ILE A 8 -11.89 -3.43 -7.20
CA ILE A 8 -10.96 -3.55 -8.33
C ILE A 8 -11.56 -4.57 -9.27
N GLY A 9 -11.64 -4.25 -10.55
CA GLY A 9 -12.29 -5.16 -11.49
C GLY A 9 -12.35 -4.67 -12.92
N THR A 10 -13.02 -5.47 -13.72
CA THR A 10 -13.31 -5.19 -15.12
C THR A 10 -14.78 -5.51 -15.45
N ASN A 11 -15.28 -4.84 -16.47
CA ASN A 11 -16.49 -5.19 -17.17
C ASN A 11 -16.14 -5.37 -18.67
N PRO A 12 -17.08 -5.64 -19.59
CA PRO A 12 -16.77 -5.81 -21.00
C PRO A 12 -16.09 -4.64 -21.69
N ASN A 13 -16.17 -3.44 -21.13
CA ASN A 13 -15.72 -2.21 -21.78
C ASN A 13 -14.45 -1.61 -21.16
N LEU A 14 -14.25 -1.79 -19.87
CA LEU A 14 -13.18 -1.11 -19.12
C LEU A 14 -12.70 -1.92 -17.92
N ALA A 15 -11.50 -1.61 -17.46
CA ALA A 15 -10.91 -2.11 -16.22
C ALA A 15 -10.40 -0.95 -15.39
N CYS A 16 -10.49 -1.08 -14.07
CA CYS A 16 -9.89 -0.12 -13.15
C CYS A 16 -9.23 -0.80 -11.95
N THR A 17 -8.19 -0.17 -11.48
CA THR A 17 -7.51 -0.54 -10.25
C THR A 17 -7.17 0.72 -9.45
N HIS A 18 -6.85 0.54 -8.17
CA HIS A 18 -6.40 1.64 -7.34
C HIS A 18 -5.33 1.22 -6.36
N THR A 19 -4.47 2.16 -6.06
CA THR A 19 -3.42 2.05 -5.05
C THR A 19 -3.58 3.15 -4.01
N TYR A 20 -2.89 2.98 -2.90
CA TYR A 20 -2.90 3.96 -1.83
C TYR A 20 -2.07 5.19 -2.22
N ASN A 21 -2.66 6.40 -2.13
CA ASN A 21 -1.97 7.67 -2.31
C ASN A 21 -1.71 8.38 -0.97
N PHE A 22 -0.93 9.44 -0.98
CA PHE A 22 -0.48 10.14 0.22
C PHE A 22 -0.69 11.67 0.17
N PRO A 23 -1.86 12.18 -0.27
CA PRO A 23 -2.16 13.58 -0.06
C PRO A 23 -2.36 13.84 1.43
N ASP A 24 -2.24 15.10 1.83
CA ASP A 24 -2.53 15.48 3.20
C ASP A 24 -4.03 15.69 3.41
N LEU A 25 -4.67 14.81 4.18
CA LEU A 25 -6.13 14.72 4.36
C LEU A 25 -6.59 14.91 5.81
N ILE A 26 -5.65 15.12 6.73
CA ILE A 26 -5.93 15.15 8.17
C ILE A 26 -5.21 16.32 8.79
N ASP A 27 -5.98 17.22 9.39
CA ASP A 27 -5.45 18.34 10.15
C ASP A 27 -5.69 18.15 11.64
N THR A 28 -4.72 18.56 12.44
CA THR A 28 -4.78 18.46 13.91
C THR A 28 -4.76 19.85 14.52
N TYR A 29 -5.68 20.10 15.45
CA TYR A 29 -5.86 21.38 16.12
C TYR A 29 -5.70 21.25 17.63
N GLN A 30 -4.87 22.08 18.25
CA GLN A 30 -4.77 22.17 19.68
C GLN A 30 -5.83 23.14 20.22
N MET A 31 -6.75 22.61 21.05
CA MET A 31 -7.88 23.34 21.55
C MET A 31 -7.54 24.14 22.82
N GLU A 32 -7.92 25.40 22.87
CA GLU A 32 -7.86 26.23 24.08
C GLU A 32 -9.14 26.02 24.90
N ILE A 33 -9.02 25.41 26.08
CA ILE A 33 -10.16 25.03 26.93
C ILE A 33 -10.43 26.09 27.96
N HIS A 34 -11.70 26.42 28.16
CA HIS A 34 -12.12 27.40 29.19
C HIS A 34 -11.63 26.97 30.58
N PRO A 35 -10.96 27.86 31.34
CA PRO A 35 -10.32 27.51 32.64
C PRO A 35 -11.27 26.82 33.61
N LYS A 36 -12.47 27.37 33.78
CA LYS A 36 -13.49 26.88 34.75
C LYS A 36 -14.54 25.94 34.09
N LYS A 37 -14.91 26.16 32.85
CA LYS A 37 -15.99 25.41 32.14
C LYS A 37 -15.40 24.41 31.17
N LYS A 38 -14.91 23.25 31.61
CA LYS A 38 -14.17 22.25 30.81
C LYS A 38 -14.91 21.66 29.59
N LYS A 39 -16.17 22.06 29.38
CA LYS A 39 -16.99 21.71 28.18
C LYS A 39 -17.00 22.81 27.12
N TYR A 40 -16.25 23.88 27.33
CA TYR A 40 -16.15 25.02 26.40
C TYR A 40 -14.72 25.17 25.91
N TYR A 41 -14.57 25.57 24.66
CA TYR A 41 -13.31 25.89 24.01
C TYR A 41 -13.40 27.26 23.34
N LYS A 42 -12.26 27.90 23.18
CA LYS A 42 -12.19 29.21 22.51
C LYS A 42 -12.29 29.04 21.00
N TYR A 43 -13.03 29.91 20.34
CA TYR A 43 -13.15 30.01 18.89
C TYR A 43 -13.32 31.47 18.51
N ASP A 44 -12.31 32.07 17.90
CA ASP A 44 -12.17 33.52 17.71
C ASP A 44 -12.34 34.29 19.02
N GLN A 45 -13.34 35.14 19.17
CA GLN A 45 -13.59 35.92 20.38
C GLN A 45 -14.57 35.25 21.35
N GLU A 46 -15.06 34.05 21.04
CA GLU A 46 -16.14 33.39 21.79
C GLU A 46 -15.70 32.11 22.48
N TRP A 47 -16.44 31.75 23.54
CA TRP A 47 -16.35 30.42 24.17
C TRP A 47 -17.48 29.53 23.68
N LYS A 48 -17.19 28.63 22.76
CA LYS A 48 -18.16 27.66 22.21
C LYS A 48 -18.21 26.40 23.06
N LYS A 49 -19.40 25.82 23.19
CA LYS A 49 -19.61 24.55 23.88
C LYS A 49 -19.35 23.40 22.92
N PHE A 50 -18.61 22.35 23.38
CA PHE A 50 -18.51 21.11 22.61
C PHE A 50 -19.90 20.50 22.42
N GLU A 51 -20.17 20.02 21.22
CA GLU A 51 -21.26 19.10 20.97
C GLU A 51 -20.92 17.76 21.62
N ILE A 52 -21.87 17.13 22.33
CA ILE A 52 -21.63 15.92 23.11
C ILE A 52 -22.62 14.85 22.67
N SER A 53 -22.10 13.80 22.05
CA SER A 53 -22.83 12.57 21.78
C SER A 53 -22.39 11.41 22.69
N LYS A 54 -23.15 10.33 22.72
CA LYS A 54 -22.86 9.15 23.54
C LYS A 54 -22.78 7.92 22.65
N ALA A 55 -21.62 7.26 22.64
CA ALA A 55 -21.46 5.95 22.01
C ALA A 55 -21.69 4.82 23.01
N LYS A 56 -22.45 3.80 22.59
CA LYS A 56 -22.58 2.51 23.29
C LYS A 56 -21.64 1.53 22.62
N LEU A 57 -20.61 1.08 23.32
CA LEU A 57 -19.63 0.13 22.82
C LEU A 57 -19.82 -1.20 23.52
N LYS A 58 -19.70 -2.30 22.79
CA LYS A 58 -19.62 -3.65 23.36
C LYS A 58 -18.16 -4.08 23.27
N VAL A 59 -17.50 -4.22 24.42
CA VAL A 59 -16.08 -4.59 24.51
C VAL A 59 -15.97 -6.05 24.93
N LYS A 60 -15.41 -6.90 24.05
CA LYS A 60 -15.09 -8.29 24.36
C LYS A 60 -13.76 -8.34 25.10
N LEU A 61 -13.77 -8.85 26.31
CA LEU A 61 -12.58 -9.08 27.11
C LEU A 61 -11.83 -10.35 26.68
N LYS A 62 -10.58 -10.52 27.13
CA LYS A 62 -9.74 -11.70 26.82
C LYS A 62 -10.37 -13.02 27.26
N ASN A 63 -11.17 -13.03 28.32
CA ASN A 63 -11.91 -14.18 28.84
C ASN A 63 -13.24 -14.45 28.10
N GLY A 64 -13.51 -13.72 27.02
CA GLY A 64 -14.74 -13.88 26.22
C GLY A 64 -15.94 -13.08 26.71
N LEU A 65 -15.92 -12.50 27.92
CA LEU A 65 -16.99 -11.67 28.44
C LEU A 65 -17.16 -10.39 27.64
N VAL A 66 -18.42 -10.04 27.32
CA VAL A 66 -18.75 -8.78 26.60
C VAL A 66 -19.35 -7.79 27.60
N ILE A 67 -18.67 -6.68 27.81
CA ILE A 67 -19.14 -5.60 28.70
C ILE A 67 -19.64 -4.41 27.88
N PRO A 68 -20.78 -3.78 28.26
CA PRO A 68 -21.25 -2.55 27.65
C PRO A 68 -20.48 -1.37 28.22
N LEU A 69 -19.87 -0.57 27.35
CA LEU A 69 -19.19 0.68 27.71
C LEU A 69 -19.93 1.87 27.09
N ARG A 70 -20.20 2.90 27.88
CA ARG A 70 -20.72 4.18 27.39
C ARG A 70 -19.61 5.21 27.39
N LYS A 71 -19.29 5.76 26.20
CA LYS A 71 -18.27 6.80 26.07
C LYS A 71 -18.91 8.08 25.54
N LYS A 72 -18.56 9.22 26.13
CA LYS A 72 -18.87 10.54 25.59
C LYS A 72 -17.93 10.84 24.43
N ILE A 73 -18.49 11.28 23.31
CA ILE A 73 -17.76 11.76 22.15
C ILE A 73 -17.96 13.26 22.09
N LEU A 74 -16.90 14.02 21.99
CA LEU A 74 -16.91 15.46 21.88
C LEU A 74 -16.62 15.86 20.44
N TRP A 75 -17.35 16.86 19.95
CA TRP A 75 -17.13 17.49 18.67
C TRP A 75 -16.95 18.99 18.83
N SER A 76 -16.08 19.55 17.98
CA SER A 76 -15.85 20.99 17.85
C SER A 76 -16.19 21.46 16.44
N GLU A 77 -15.99 22.73 16.15
CA GLU A 77 -16.07 23.30 14.79
C GLU A 77 -15.09 22.65 13.79
N TYR A 78 -14.04 21.98 14.28
CA TYR A 78 -13.04 21.32 13.44
C TYR A 78 -13.29 19.82 13.27
N GLY A 79 -14.17 19.23 14.10
CA GLY A 79 -14.47 17.80 14.05
C GLY A 79 -14.34 17.09 15.41
N PRO A 80 -14.11 15.78 15.44
CA PRO A 80 -14.01 14.97 16.66
C PRO A 80 -12.85 15.41 17.55
N VAL A 81 -13.04 15.27 18.86
CA VAL A 81 -12.12 15.75 19.88
C VAL A 81 -11.56 14.59 20.71
N VAL A 82 -10.24 14.58 20.89
CA VAL A 82 -9.51 13.64 21.76
C VAL A 82 -8.83 14.41 22.89
N LYS A 83 -8.89 13.86 24.10
CA LYS A 83 -8.18 14.36 25.30
C LYS A 83 -7.15 13.32 25.72
N ASN A 84 -5.93 13.77 25.94
CA ASN A 84 -4.83 12.98 26.49
C ASN A 84 -3.97 13.83 27.42
N ASP A 85 -2.88 13.26 27.95
CA ASP A 85 -1.96 13.93 28.87
C ASP A 85 -1.25 15.15 28.25
N SER A 86 -1.14 15.19 26.92
CA SER A 86 -0.52 16.30 26.17
C SER A 86 -1.50 17.45 25.88
N GLY A 87 -2.81 17.28 26.12
CA GLY A 87 -3.80 18.32 25.90
C GLY A 87 -5.13 17.84 25.30
N VAL A 88 -5.84 18.80 24.73
CA VAL A 88 -7.12 18.57 24.04
C VAL A 88 -6.93 18.92 22.58
N PHE A 89 -7.22 17.97 21.69
CA PHE A 89 -7.01 18.12 20.27
C PHE A 89 -8.31 17.82 19.51
N SER A 90 -8.55 18.58 18.47
CA SER A 90 -9.58 18.27 17.47
C SER A 90 -8.93 17.85 16.16
N PHE A 91 -9.65 17.10 15.35
CA PHE A 91 -9.16 16.58 14.07
C PHE A 91 -10.17 16.89 12.97
N HIS A 92 -9.67 17.44 11.87
CA HIS A 92 -10.41 17.48 10.62
C HIS A 92 -10.02 16.25 9.80
N LEU A 93 -11.00 15.50 9.32
CA LEU A 93 -10.82 14.34 8.44
C LEU A 93 -11.73 14.51 7.23
N SER A 94 -11.13 14.74 6.08
CA SER A 94 -11.87 14.93 4.82
C SER A 94 -12.85 13.78 4.51
N ALA A 95 -12.51 12.57 4.90
CA ALA A 95 -13.35 11.38 4.70
C ALA A 95 -14.71 11.44 5.44
N LEU A 96 -14.89 12.34 6.41
CA LEU A 96 -16.16 12.53 7.13
C LEU A 96 -17.11 13.51 6.41
N GLU A 97 -16.61 14.27 5.46
CA GLU A 97 -17.37 15.32 4.77
C GLU A 97 -18.17 14.79 3.56
N ASN A 98 -17.72 13.66 2.99
CA ASN A 98 -18.43 13.01 1.88
C ASN A 98 -18.46 11.50 2.08
N ILE A 99 -19.64 10.94 2.31
CA ILE A 99 -19.86 9.50 2.57
C ILE A 99 -20.29 8.72 1.32
N SER A 100 -20.25 9.34 0.13
CA SER A 100 -20.72 8.74 -1.14
C SER A 100 -19.70 7.79 -1.78
N ALA A 101 -18.76 7.21 -1.02
CA ALA A 101 -17.78 6.28 -1.55
C ALA A 101 -18.41 5.06 -2.22
N ILE A 102 -19.49 4.54 -1.64
CA ILE A 102 -20.24 3.40 -2.17
C ILE A 102 -20.91 3.74 -3.50
N ASP A 103 -21.54 4.92 -3.59
CA ASP A 103 -22.15 5.40 -4.82
C ASP A 103 -21.12 5.60 -5.92
N GLN A 104 -19.97 6.17 -5.57
CA GLN A 104 -18.87 6.36 -6.53
C GLN A 104 -18.38 5.01 -7.08
N TRP A 105 -18.08 4.02 -6.22
CA TRP A 105 -17.68 2.68 -6.70
C TRP A 105 -18.76 2.01 -7.52
N TYR A 106 -20.04 2.13 -7.12
CA TYR A 106 -21.15 1.59 -7.89
C TYR A 106 -21.21 2.20 -9.29
N GLN A 107 -21.11 3.53 -9.40
CA GLN A 107 -21.12 4.21 -10.70
C GLN A 107 -19.89 3.87 -11.54
N MET A 108 -18.70 3.77 -10.94
CA MET A 108 -17.48 3.31 -11.63
C MET A 108 -17.67 1.91 -12.20
N ASN A 109 -18.27 0.98 -11.46
CA ASN A 109 -18.54 -0.40 -11.92
C ASN A 109 -19.60 -0.45 -13.05
N LYS A 110 -20.52 0.51 -13.08
CA LYS A 110 -21.60 0.59 -14.10
C LYS A 110 -21.19 1.39 -15.34
N ALA A 111 -20.07 2.07 -15.31
CA ALA A 111 -19.56 2.86 -16.43
C ALA A 111 -19.37 1.97 -17.69
N LYS A 112 -19.75 2.50 -18.83
CA LYS A 112 -19.67 1.81 -20.14
C LYS A 112 -18.56 2.36 -21.04
N ASN A 113 -18.04 3.52 -20.68
CA ASN A 113 -17.02 4.25 -21.44
C ASN A 113 -16.25 5.19 -20.51
N PHE A 114 -15.24 5.86 -21.03
CA PHE A 114 -14.39 6.77 -20.28
C PHE A 114 -15.14 7.97 -19.69
N GLU A 115 -16.10 8.55 -20.42
CA GLU A 115 -16.87 9.69 -19.92
C GLU A 115 -17.78 9.32 -18.73
N ASP A 116 -18.44 8.15 -18.78
CA ASP A 116 -19.21 7.65 -17.64
C ASP A 116 -18.31 7.41 -16.42
N PHE A 117 -17.11 6.89 -16.63
CA PHE A 117 -16.15 6.67 -15.55
C PHE A 117 -15.69 8.01 -14.93
N LYS A 118 -15.38 9.02 -15.74
CA LYS A 118 -15.04 10.36 -15.26
C LYS A 118 -16.21 11.03 -14.50
N LYS A 119 -17.46 10.80 -14.92
CA LYS A 119 -18.64 11.27 -14.15
C LYS A 119 -18.70 10.63 -12.77
N ALA A 120 -18.41 9.32 -12.67
CA ALA A 120 -18.37 8.63 -11.38
C ALA A 120 -17.26 9.17 -10.48
N LEU A 121 -16.09 9.50 -11.02
CA LEU A 121 -15.00 10.11 -10.24
C LEU A 121 -15.34 11.49 -9.69
N LYS A 122 -16.16 12.29 -10.39
CA LYS A 122 -16.62 13.63 -9.94
C LYS A 122 -17.47 13.58 -8.68
N ILE A 123 -17.98 12.42 -8.25
CA ILE A 123 -18.67 12.25 -6.97
C ILE A 123 -17.74 12.54 -5.79
N MET A 124 -16.42 12.27 -5.94
CA MET A 124 -15.39 12.57 -4.93
C MET A 124 -15.67 11.95 -3.55
N GLY A 125 -16.45 10.86 -3.52
CA GLY A 125 -16.84 10.16 -2.28
C GLY A 125 -15.75 9.22 -1.75
N ILE A 126 -14.87 8.72 -2.62
CA ILE A 126 -13.73 7.91 -2.24
C ILE A 126 -12.67 8.87 -1.67
N PRO A 127 -12.33 8.75 -0.37
CA PRO A 127 -11.56 9.79 0.32
C PRO A 127 -10.14 9.95 -0.20
N ARG A 128 -9.54 8.85 -0.68
CA ARG A 128 -8.20 8.84 -1.29
C ARG A 128 -7.92 7.53 -2.02
N PHE A 129 -7.30 7.59 -3.16
CA PHE A 129 -6.62 6.50 -3.88
C PHE A 129 -6.03 7.07 -5.16
N ASN A 130 -4.91 6.52 -5.61
CA ASN A 130 -4.55 6.59 -7.02
C ASN A 130 -5.50 5.67 -7.79
N ILE A 131 -6.10 6.16 -8.83
CA ILE A 131 -7.01 5.40 -9.70
C ILE A 131 -6.33 5.26 -11.05
N VAL A 132 -6.26 4.04 -11.55
CA VAL A 132 -5.76 3.72 -12.89
C VAL A 132 -6.89 3.05 -13.65
N TYR A 133 -7.09 3.47 -14.89
CA TYR A 133 -8.14 3.04 -15.80
C TYR A 133 -7.56 2.66 -17.14
N ALA A 134 -8.15 1.67 -17.79
CA ALA A 134 -7.95 1.35 -19.19
C ALA A 134 -9.27 0.83 -19.79
N ASP A 135 -9.50 1.04 -21.09
CA ASP A 135 -10.68 0.54 -21.79
C ASP A 135 -10.34 -0.06 -23.16
N LYS A 136 -11.37 -0.63 -23.78
CA LYS A 136 -11.27 -1.25 -25.11
C LYS A 136 -11.12 -0.26 -26.26
N GLU A 137 -11.31 1.03 -26.01
CA GLU A 137 -11.15 2.13 -26.96
C GLU A 137 -9.74 2.76 -26.84
N ASP A 138 -8.77 2.02 -26.30
CA ASP A 138 -7.37 2.41 -26.10
C ASP A 138 -7.16 3.61 -25.17
N ASN A 139 -8.16 4.00 -24.36
CA ASN A 139 -7.94 5.02 -23.36
C ASN A 139 -7.26 4.45 -22.13
N ILE A 140 -6.24 5.17 -21.67
CA ILE A 140 -5.60 4.95 -20.37
C ILE A 140 -5.63 6.24 -19.54
N PHE A 141 -5.94 6.13 -18.26
CA PHE A 141 -6.11 7.30 -17.41
C PHE A 141 -5.57 7.04 -16.00
N TYR A 142 -4.97 8.05 -15.43
CA TYR A 142 -4.53 8.12 -14.05
C TYR A 142 -5.14 9.33 -13.34
N MET A 143 -5.53 9.15 -12.09
CA MET A 143 -5.92 10.24 -11.21
C MET A 143 -5.46 9.96 -9.78
N SER A 144 -4.83 10.95 -9.15
CA SER A 144 -4.67 10.93 -7.70
C SER A 144 -5.93 11.48 -7.04
N ASN A 145 -6.93 10.60 -6.89
CA ASN A 145 -8.24 10.93 -6.34
C ASN A 145 -8.16 11.18 -4.83
N GLY A 146 -8.93 12.15 -4.35
CA GLY A 146 -9.05 12.44 -2.93
C GLY A 146 -9.83 13.72 -2.67
N LEU A 147 -10.56 13.77 -1.57
CA LEU A 147 -11.22 14.98 -1.07
C LEU A 147 -10.18 15.81 -0.31
N ILE A 148 -9.37 16.59 -1.06
CA ILE A 148 -8.23 17.33 -0.52
C ILE A 148 -8.67 18.73 -0.09
N PRO A 149 -8.43 19.13 1.19
CA PRO A 149 -8.87 20.41 1.70
C PRO A 149 -8.15 21.61 1.06
N LEU A 150 -8.89 22.68 0.80
CA LEU A 150 -8.33 23.99 0.50
C LEU A 150 -7.77 24.58 1.79
N ARG A 151 -6.49 24.94 1.79
CA ARG A 151 -5.75 25.38 2.97
C ARG A 151 -5.13 26.77 2.75
N ASP A 152 -5.20 27.62 3.77
CA ASP A 152 -4.51 28.90 3.79
C ASP A 152 -2.99 28.67 3.86
N THR A 153 -2.26 29.19 2.88
CA THR A 153 -0.81 29.04 2.75
C THR A 153 0.01 29.75 3.83
N ASN A 154 -0.64 30.61 4.65
CA ASN A 154 -0.01 31.28 5.78
C ASN A 154 0.27 30.34 6.97
N PHE A 155 -0.29 29.13 6.97
CA PHE A 155 -0.10 28.14 8.03
C PHE A 155 0.68 26.93 7.52
N ASN A 156 1.48 26.34 8.43
CA ASN A 156 2.13 25.06 8.15
C ASN A 156 1.23 23.89 8.58
N TRP A 157 0.45 23.37 7.66
CA TRP A 157 -0.54 22.30 7.87
C TRP A 157 0.06 20.92 8.21
N LYS A 158 1.39 20.77 8.13
CA LYS A 158 2.09 19.57 8.61
C LYS A 158 2.26 19.53 10.13
N LEU A 159 1.98 20.65 10.81
CA LEU A 159 2.07 20.80 12.26
C LEU A 159 0.67 20.80 12.89
N THR A 160 0.63 20.70 14.22
CA THR A 160 -0.58 20.97 15.00
C THR A 160 -0.90 22.47 14.92
N LEU A 161 -2.11 22.79 14.53
CA LEU A 161 -2.57 24.15 14.30
C LEU A 161 -3.29 24.74 15.53
N PRO A 162 -3.39 26.07 15.65
CA PRO A 162 -4.26 26.70 16.66
C PRO A 162 -5.73 26.29 16.44
N GLY A 163 -6.35 25.74 17.48
CA GLY A 163 -7.76 25.33 17.48
C GLY A 163 -8.68 26.37 18.15
N ASN A 164 -8.28 27.62 18.14
CA ASN A 164 -9.02 28.75 18.76
C ASN A 164 -9.38 29.86 17.76
N THR A 165 -9.23 29.64 16.45
CA THR A 165 -9.47 30.64 15.41
C THR A 165 -10.06 30.04 14.13
N SER A 166 -11.02 30.73 13.53
CA SER A 166 -11.60 30.34 12.23
C SER A 166 -10.61 30.33 11.06
N LYS A 167 -9.48 31.03 11.17
CA LYS A 167 -8.46 31.14 10.13
C LYS A 167 -7.79 29.82 9.78
N THR A 168 -7.76 28.87 10.73
CA THR A 168 -7.22 27.53 10.53
C THR A 168 -8.28 26.50 10.13
N LYS A 169 -9.55 26.90 9.98
CA LYS A 169 -10.60 26.01 9.52
C LYS A 169 -10.48 25.83 8.01
N THR A 170 -10.64 24.60 7.55
CA THR A 170 -10.74 24.25 6.12
C THR A 170 -11.90 24.99 5.47
N ASN A 171 -11.65 25.59 4.31
CA ASN A 171 -12.65 26.36 3.56
C ASN A 171 -12.93 25.73 2.19
N GLY A 172 -13.51 24.52 2.20
CA GLY A 172 -13.82 23.77 1.00
C GLY A 172 -12.71 22.81 0.55
N TYR A 173 -12.85 22.28 -0.66
CA TYR A 173 -12.02 21.22 -1.21
C TYR A 173 -11.63 21.53 -2.65
N TYR A 174 -10.48 21.00 -3.08
CA TYR A 174 -10.10 21.04 -4.50
C TYR A 174 -11.13 20.32 -5.35
N SER A 175 -11.45 20.89 -6.51
CA SER A 175 -12.38 20.27 -7.45
C SER A 175 -11.71 19.12 -8.20
N PHE A 176 -12.51 18.25 -8.81
CA PHE A 176 -12.02 17.12 -9.62
C PHE A 176 -10.93 17.52 -10.62
N LYS A 177 -11.10 18.66 -11.32
CA LYS A 177 -10.17 19.14 -12.34
C LYS A 177 -8.85 19.70 -11.80
N ASP A 178 -8.82 20.06 -10.51
CA ASP A 178 -7.64 20.64 -9.86
C ASP A 178 -6.69 19.56 -9.31
N LEU A 179 -7.13 18.29 -9.30
CA LEU A 179 -6.33 17.17 -8.82
C LEU A 179 -5.40 16.64 -9.91
N PRO A 180 -4.25 16.06 -9.53
CA PRO A 180 -3.32 15.44 -10.49
C PRO A 180 -4.00 14.32 -11.27
N GLN A 181 -4.09 14.46 -12.57
CA GLN A 181 -4.66 13.49 -13.49
C GLN A 181 -3.92 13.51 -14.83
N LEU A 182 -3.81 12.36 -15.48
CA LEU A 182 -3.11 12.16 -16.73
C LEU A 182 -3.96 11.27 -17.64
N GLU A 183 -4.22 11.74 -18.84
CA GLU A 183 -5.04 11.06 -19.85
C GLU A 183 -4.19 10.79 -21.09
N ASN A 184 -4.19 9.55 -21.56
CA ASN A 184 -3.57 9.10 -22.81
C ASN A 184 -2.14 9.65 -23.04
N PRO A 185 -1.19 9.44 -22.11
CA PRO A 185 0.18 9.95 -22.28
C PRO A 185 0.84 9.33 -23.52
N ILE A 186 1.61 10.12 -24.25
CA ILE A 186 2.32 9.72 -25.47
C ILE A 186 3.21 8.48 -25.25
N SER A 187 3.67 8.25 -24.00
CA SER A 187 4.42 7.04 -23.62
C SER A 187 3.66 5.74 -23.81
N GLY A 188 2.31 5.78 -23.93
CA GLY A 188 1.45 4.61 -24.11
C GLY A 188 1.27 3.77 -22.84
N TYR A 189 1.74 4.21 -21.67
CA TYR A 189 1.55 3.48 -20.43
C TYR A 189 1.35 4.38 -19.21
N ILE A 190 0.72 3.80 -18.21
CA ILE A 190 0.56 4.38 -16.86
C ILE A 190 0.90 3.30 -15.85
N PHE A 191 1.59 3.67 -14.79
CA PHE A 191 1.86 2.78 -13.65
C PHE A 191 1.71 3.48 -12.31
N ASN A 192 1.47 2.71 -11.27
CA ASN A 192 1.55 3.21 -9.90
C ASN A 192 1.89 2.09 -8.92
N THR A 193 2.92 2.31 -8.12
CA THR A 193 3.43 1.45 -7.06
C THR A 193 3.34 2.14 -5.69
N ASN A 194 2.34 3.00 -5.47
CA ASN A 194 2.18 3.92 -4.34
C ASN A 194 3.19 5.09 -4.36
N ASN A 195 3.79 5.36 -5.49
CA ASN A 195 4.65 6.51 -5.73
C ASN A 195 3.84 7.80 -5.91
N SER A 196 4.53 8.92 -6.04
CA SER A 196 3.95 10.24 -6.27
C SER A 196 3.13 10.29 -7.58
N PRO A 197 2.05 11.10 -7.66
CA PRO A 197 1.35 11.34 -8.92
C PRO A 197 2.23 11.99 -10.00
N PHE A 198 3.37 12.56 -9.62
CA PHE A 198 4.35 13.15 -10.51
C PHE A 198 5.36 12.15 -11.08
N ASN A 199 5.10 10.86 -10.86
CA ASN A 199 5.86 9.74 -11.40
C ASN A 199 4.93 8.55 -11.73
N CYS A 200 4.05 8.71 -12.72
CA CYS A 200 3.06 7.70 -13.10
C CYS A 200 3.15 7.25 -14.57
N THR A 201 4.13 7.77 -15.32
CA THR A 201 4.44 7.40 -16.70
C THR A 201 5.91 7.69 -17.00
N LYS A 202 6.32 7.71 -18.27
CA LYS A 202 7.67 8.08 -18.68
C LYS A 202 8.01 9.51 -18.22
N LYS A 203 9.21 9.69 -17.66
CA LYS A 203 9.65 10.95 -17.03
C LYS A 203 9.34 12.21 -17.84
N THR A 204 9.53 12.16 -19.16
CA THR A 204 9.28 13.30 -20.08
C THR A 204 7.80 13.67 -20.23
N TYR A 205 6.89 12.77 -19.90
CA TYR A 205 5.44 12.94 -20.05
C TYR A 205 4.69 12.97 -18.71
N ASN A 206 5.44 12.93 -17.59
CA ASN A 206 4.86 13.04 -16.27
C ASN A 206 4.23 14.41 -16.01
N LEU A 207 3.28 14.44 -15.11
CA LEU A 207 2.79 15.68 -14.52
C LEU A 207 3.93 16.41 -13.84
N LYS A 208 3.98 17.74 -14.03
CA LYS A 208 4.99 18.59 -13.41
C LYS A 208 4.48 19.10 -12.07
N GLU A 209 5.23 18.81 -11.00
CA GLU A 209 4.83 19.17 -9.64
C GLU A 209 4.62 20.68 -9.47
N GLU A 210 5.44 21.51 -10.15
CA GLU A 210 5.32 22.96 -10.13
C GLU A 210 3.98 23.50 -10.62
N ASN A 211 3.20 22.73 -11.39
CA ASN A 211 1.87 23.10 -11.86
C ASN A 211 0.77 22.88 -10.81
N PHE A 212 1.11 22.33 -9.65
CA PHE A 212 0.14 22.00 -8.62
C PHE A 212 0.43 22.74 -7.31
N PRO A 213 -0.62 23.17 -6.59
CA PRO A 213 -0.43 23.82 -5.30
C PRO A 213 0.26 22.88 -4.28
N LYS A 214 1.30 23.40 -3.60
CA LYS A 214 2.00 22.67 -2.53
C LYS A 214 1.06 22.22 -1.39
N SER A 215 -0.08 22.91 -1.21
CA SER A 215 -1.13 22.60 -0.23
C SER A 215 -1.87 21.29 -0.52
N LEU A 216 -1.76 20.69 -1.71
CA LEU A 216 -2.19 19.31 -1.97
C LEU A 216 -1.43 18.30 -1.08
N GLY A 217 -0.23 18.66 -0.60
CA GLY A 217 0.52 17.91 0.40
C GLY A 217 1.12 16.60 -0.10
N TYR A 218 1.19 16.39 -1.42
CA TYR A 218 1.91 15.23 -1.97
C TYR A 218 3.37 15.31 -1.59
N ARG A 219 3.93 14.16 -1.26
CA ARG A 219 5.37 14.02 -1.03
C ARG A 219 5.98 13.35 -2.25
N GLU A 220 7.11 13.83 -2.70
CA GLU A 220 7.95 13.02 -3.57
C GLU A 220 8.22 11.71 -2.84
N LYS A 221 7.78 10.64 -3.43
CA LYS A 221 7.95 9.33 -2.86
C LYS A 221 8.31 8.35 -3.96
N PHE A 222 9.61 8.08 -4.03
CA PHE A 222 10.11 6.92 -4.75
C PHE A 222 10.08 5.70 -3.82
N ASN A 223 10.09 4.53 -4.42
CA ASN A 223 10.29 3.27 -3.75
C ASN A 223 11.02 2.31 -4.71
N ASN A 224 11.50 1.17 -4.22
CA ASN A 224 12.24 0.24 -5.08
C ASN A 224 11.40 -0.22 -6.28
N ARG A 225 10.09 -0.39 -6.10
CA ARG A 225 9.17 -0.82 -7.15
C ARG A 225 9.12 0.19 -8.29
N SER A 226 8.98 1.49 -7.99
CA SER A 226 8.93 2.52 -9.02
C SER A 226 10.25 2.64 -9.76
N LEU A 227 11.38 2.66 -9.05
CA LEU A 227 12.71 2.73 -9.63
C LEU A 227 13.03 1.50 -10.50
N ARG A 228 12.63 0.32 -10.02
CA ARG A 228 12.81 -0.92 -10.79
C ARG A 228 11.91 -0.95 -12.01
N PHE A 229 10.64 -0.54 -11.89
CA PHE A 229 9.70 -0.46 -13.01
C PHE A 229 10.22 0.47 -14.11
N GLU A 230 10.68 1.67 -13.77
CA GLU A 230 11.25 2.61 -14.74
C GLU A 230 12.40 1.98 -15.51
N LYS A 231 13.33 1.31 -14.80
CA LYS A 231 14.45 0.61 -15.44
C LYS A 231 14.00 -0.52 -16.36
N LEU A 232 12.97 -1.28 -15.96
CA LEU A 232 12.43 -2.36 -16.79
C LEU A 232 11.74 -1.82 -18.04
N ILE A 233 10.83 -0.85 -17.88
CA ILE A 233 10.04 -0.33 -18.99
C ILE A 233 10.91 0.33 -20.05
N ASP A 234 12.01 0.96 -19.67
CA ASP A 234 12.95 1.59 -20.60
C ASP A 234 13.72 0.57 -21.47
N SER A 235 13.70 -0.71 -21.12
CA SER A 235 14.31 -1.79 -21.92
C SER A 235 13.42 -2.30 -23.06
N TYR A 236 12.17 -1.85 -23.15
CA TYR A 236 11.20 -2.28 -24.16
C TYR A 236 10.80 -1.12 -25.09
N GLU A 237 10.84 -1.32 -26.38
CA GLU A 237 10.22 -0.42 -27.36
C GLU A 237 8.69 -0.58 -27.38
N LYS A 238 8.24 -1.82 -27.34
CA LYS A 238 6.83 -2.23 -27.20
C LYS A 238 6.75 -3.36 -26.22
N ILE A 239 5.66 -3.42 -25.45
CA ILE A 239 5.39 -4.47 -24.49
C ILE A 239 4.31 -5.37 -25.05
N ASN A 240 4.62 -6.63 -25.24
CA ASN A 240 3.64 -7.69 -25.46
C ASN A 240 3.14 -8.26 -24.13
N TYR A 241 2.25 -9.25 -24.17
CA TYR A 241 1.67 -9.82 -22.95
C TYR A 241 2.71 -10.55 -22.09
N GLU A 242 3.67 -11.25 -22.69
CA GLU A 242 4.74 -11.97 -21.95
C GLU A 242 5.71 -10.99 -21.29
N ASP A 243 6.03 -9.89 -21.96
CA ASP A 243 6.83 -8.81 -21.38
C ASP A 243 6.10 -8.18 -20.18
N PHE A 244 4.79 -7.97 -20.29
CA PHE A 244 3.97 -7.46 -19.19
C PHE A 244 3.95 -8.40 -18.00
N LEU A 245 3.89 -9.72 -18.22
CA LEU A 245 4.02 -10.73 -17.16
C LEU A 245 5.41 -10.68 -16.50
N THR A 246 6.46 -10.57 -17.30
CA THR A 246 7.83 -10.46 -16.81
C THR A 246 7.98 -9.24 -15.89
N ILE A 247 7.42 -8.09 -16.27
CA ILE A 247 7.42 -6.88 -15.44
C ILE A 247 6.60 -7.09 -14.17
N LYS A 248 5.37 -7.65 -14.28
CA LYS A 248 4.46 -7.85 -13.13
C LYS A 248 5.06 -8.75 -12.06
N TYR A 249 5.81 -9.77 -12.47
CA TYR A 249 6.37 -10.76 -11.57
C TYR A 249 7.87 -10.56 -11.26
N ASP A 250 8.41 -9.39 -11.57
CA ASP A 250 9.81 -9.06 -11.27
C ASP A 250 10.08 -9.10 -9.76
N GLN A 251 11.13 -9.83 -9.40
CA GLN A 251 11.58 -10.05 -8.03
C GLN A 251 13.04 -9.56 -7.85
N GLU A 252 13.36 -8.39 -8.36
CA GLU A 252 14.68 -7.79 -8.23
C GLU A 252 14.58 -6.37 -7.65
N TYR A 253 15.50 -6.00 -6.76
CA TYR A 253 15.63 -4.63 -6.31
C TYR A 253 16.28 -3.74 -7.37
N ALA A 254 15.91 -2.46 -7.36
CA ALA A 254 16.69 -1.44 -8.03
C ALA A 254 18.12 -1.40 -7.48
N ASN A 255 19.07 -0.94 -8.27
CA ASN A 255 20.44 -0.74 -7.85
C ASN A 255 20.82 0.75 -8.08
N PRO A 256 21.12 1.52 -7.01
CA PRO A 256 21.14 1.13 -5.59
C PRO A 256 19.76 0.80 -5.01
N ILE A 257 19.73 0.05 -3.91
CA ILE A 257 18.49 -0.26 -3.17
C ILE A 257 18.01 1.03 -2.51
N PHE A 258 16.77 1.42 -2.77
CA PHE A 258 16.14 2.53 -2.08
C PHE A 258 15.70 2.11 -0.68
N CYS A 259 16.19 2.81 0.33
CA CYS A 259 15.90 2.54 1.74
C CYS A 259 15.91 3.84 2.54
N PRO A 260 15.10 3.99 3.60
CA PRO A 260 15.13 5.16 4.47
C PRO A 260 16.49 5.43 5.15
N PHE A 261 17.35 4.43 5.24
CA PHE A 261 18.71 4.53 5.78
C PHE A 261 19.71 3.98 4.76
N LYS A 262 20.96 4.35 4.86
CA LYS A 262 22.02 4.10 3.85
C LYS A 262 22.47 2.63 3.81
N ILE A 263 21.54 1.71 3.51
CA ILE A 263 21.76 0.25 3.50
C ILE A 263 22.81 -0.20 2.50
N ASN A 264 22.97 0.52 1.38
CA ASN A 264 23.89 0.11 0.30
C ASN A 264 25.34 0.07 0.76
N LYS A 265 25.69 0.71 1.86
CA LYS A 265 27.01 0.64 2.49
C LYS A 265 27.45 -0.82 2.78
N ILE A 266 26.52 -1.76 2.99
CA ILE A 266 26.85 -3.17 3.19
C ILE A 266 27.58 -3.80 2.01
N PHE A 267 27.30 -3.33 0.79
CA PHE A 267 27.94 -3.84 -0.43
C PHE A 267 29.36 -3.33 -0.65
N GLU A 268 29.75 -2.31 0.12
CA GLU A 268 31.08 -1.67 0.08
C GLU A 268 31.87 -1.91 1.36
N LEU A 269 31.25 -2.54 2.38
CA LEU A 269 31.89 -2.82 3.67
C LEU A 269 33.09 -3.76 3.48
N SER A 270 34.24 -3.34 4.02
CA SER A 270 35.44 -4.17 4.10
C SER A 270 35.69 -4.60 5.54
N VAL A 271 36.01 -5.85 5.73
CA VAL A 271 36.45 -6.44 7.00
C VAL A 271 37.72 -7.22 6.78
N ASN A 272 38.50 -7.48 7.84
CA ASN A 272 39.69 -8.30 7.74
C ASN A 272 39.32 -9.78 7.40
N ASP A 273 40.16 -10.47 6.67
CA ASP A 273 39.95 -11.88 6.25
C ASP A 273 39.72 -12.85 7.43
N SER A 274 40.27 -12.52 8.59
CA SER A 274 40.03 -13.25 9.84
C SER A 274 38.74 -12.88 10.56
N SER A 275 37.93 -11.98 10.01
CA SER A 275 36.69 -11.55 10.65
C SER A 275 35.67 -12.68 10.70
N GLU A 276 35.04 -12.85 11.86
CA GLU A 276 33.94 -13.83 12.06
C GLU A 276 32.74 -13.63 11.12
N VAL A 277 32.61 -12.50 10.43
CA VAL A 277 31.49 -12.21 9.55
C VAL A 277 31.86 -12.22 8.07
N ILE A 278 33.09 -12.56 7.70
CA ILE A 278 33.57 -12.50 6.32
C ILE A 278 32.73 -13.39 5.38
N ASP A 279 32.35 -14.57 5.83
CA ASP A 279 31.56 -15.54 5.08
C ASP A 279 30.13 -15.02 4.78
N ILE A 280 29.40 -14.58 5.79
CA ILE A 280 28.06 -14.03 5.61
C ILE A 280 28.07 -12.70 4.84
N LEU A 281 29.11 -11.87 5.02
CA LEU A 281 29.28 -10.63 4.26
C LEU A 281 29.51 -10.95 2.78
N SER A 282 30.38 -11.91 2.46
CA SER A 282 30.65 -12.33 1.08
C SER A 282 29.39 -12.83 0.36
N ILE A 283 28.53 -13.61 1.05
CA ILE A 283 27.25 -14.05 0.50
C ILE A 283 26.34 -12.84 0.18
N ILE A 284 26.24 -11.86 1.08
CA ILE A 284 25.42 -10.67 0.86
C ILE A 284 26.00 -9.79 -0.26
N GLN A 285 27.33 -9.62 -0.32
CA GLN A 285 27.98 -8.80 -1.34
C GLN A 285 27.89 -9.40 -2.74
N SER A 286 27.97 -10.72 -2.85
CA SER A 286 27.82 -11.46 -4.12
C SER A 286 26.36 -11.61 -4.58
N TRP A 287 25.39 -11.23 -3.74
CA TRP A 287 23.98 -11.34 -4.07
C TRP A 287 23.59 -10.43 -5.24
N ASN A 288 22.96 -11.02 -6.25
CA ASN A 288 22.50 -10.35 -7.47
C ASN A 288 21.24 -9.47 -7.31
N ARG A 289 20.80 -9.26 -6.09
CA ARG A 289 19.57 -8.52 -5.69
C ARG A 289 18.26 -9.14 -6.16
N LYS A 290 18.28 -10.37 -6.68
CA LYS A 290 17.09 -11.15 -7.01
C LYS A 290 16.58 -11.94 -5.81
N ALA A 291 15.27 -12.12 -5.74
CA ALA A 291 14.59 -12.82 -4.65
C ALA A 291 13.70 -13.96 -5.17
N ASN A 292 14.19 -14.72 -6.14
CA ASN A 292 13.56 -15.95 -6.57
C ASN A 292 13.71 -17.03 -5.47
N VAL A 293 12.87 -18.04 -5.52
CA VAL A 293 12.82 -19.12 -4.50
C VAL A 293 14.19 -19.76 -4.27
N ASP A 294 14.96 -20.03 -5.34
CA ASP A 294 16.26 -20.70 -5.28
C ASP A 294 17.44 -19.76 -5.03
N ASN A 295 17.19 -18.44 -4.88
CA ASN A 295 18.24 -17.45 -4.77
C ASN A 295 18.95 -17.50 -3.40
N ILE A 296 20.27 -17.60 -3.44
CA ILE A 296 21.15 -17.46 -2.27
C ILE A 296 21.53 -15.98 -2.12
N GLY A 297 21.64 -15.49 -0.90
CA GLY A 297 21.88 -14.08 -0.58
C GLY A 297 20.62 -13.31 -0.22
N ALA A 298 19.47 -13.65 -0.81
CA ALA A 298 18.19 -12.99 -0.52
C ALA A 298 17.70 -13.22 0.92
N ALA A 299 17.80 -14.45 1.41
CA ALA A 299 17.46 -14.80 2.80
C ALA A 299 18.39 -14.09 3.79
N GLN A 300 19.70 -14.14 3.53
CA GLN A 300 20.76 -13.53 4.32
C GLN A 300 20.57 -12.00 4.40
N PHE A 301 20.38 -11.34 3.26
CA PHE A 301 20.10 -9.90 3.21
C PHE A 301 18.81 -9.55 3.95
N SER A 302 17.73 -10.30 3.76
CA SER A 302 16.43 -10.06 4.44
C SER A 302 16.57 -10.15 5.97
N MET A 303 17.31 -11.13 6.50
CA MET A 303 17.58 -11.25 7.93
C MET A 303 18.46 -10.09 8.42
N PHE A 304 19.56 -9.80 7.71
CA PHE A 304 20.45 -8.68 8.02
C PHE A 304 19.68 -7.37 8.06
N TYR A 305 18.90 -7.06 7.05
CA TYR A 305 18.07 -5.86 6.99
C TYR A 305 17.13 -5.75 8.20
N LYS A 306 16.44 -6.83 8.56
CA LYS A 306 15.53 -6.86 9.73
C LYS A 306 16.29 -6.62 11.04
N ASN A 307 17.45 -7.22 11.20
CA ASN A 307 18.30 -7.05 12.39
C ASN A 307 18.82 -5.62 12.50
N LEU A 308 19.40 -5.10 11.43
CA LEU A 308 19.91 -3.72 11.37
C LEU A 308 18.80 -2.70 11.64
N ARG A 309 17.69 -2.78 10.92
CA ARG A 309 16.54 -1.88 11.10
C ARG A 309 16.01 -1.89 12.53
N LYS A 310 15.93 -3.07 13.16
CA LYS A 310 15.51 -3.19 14.56
C LYS A 310 16.51 -2.51 15.51
N LYS A 311 17.80 -2.67 15.26
CA LYS A 311 18.87 -2.02 16.02
C LYS A 311 18.80 -0.50 15.89
N LEU A 312 18.77 0.02 14.66
CA LEU A 312 18.70 1.45 14.37
C LEU A 312 17.48 2.11 15.04
N LYS A 313 16.31 1.46 14.98
CA LYS A 313 15.12 1.96 15.67
C LYS A 313 15.26 1.98 17.19
N LYS A 314 15.88 0.94 17.77
CA LYS A 314 16.08 0.85 19.23
C LYS A 314 16.93 2.00 19.77
N ILE A 315 17.98 2.37 19.04
CA ILE A 315 18.88 3.48 19.42
C ILE A 315 18.40 4.85 18.93
N LYS A 316 17.21 4.93 18.28
CA LYS A 316 16.67 6.15 17.67
C LYS A 316 17.66 6.80 16.69
N PHE A 317 18.33 5.97 15.89
CA PHE A 317 19.35 6.40 14.93
C PHE A 317 18.75 7.37 13.92
N ASP A 318 19.53 8.44 13.61
CA ASP A 318 19.18 9.35 12.54
C ASP A 318 19.43 8.70 11.16
N PHE A 319 18.37 8.45 10.42
CA PHE A 319 18.43 7.71 9.16
C PHE A 319 19.13 8.47 8.02
N ASP A 320 19.30 9.79 8.15
CA ASP A 320 20.04 10.61 7.19
C ASP A 320 21.56 10.49 7.40
N SER A 321 21.99 10.02 8.56
CA SER A 321 23.40 9.82 8.92
C SER A 321 23.99 8.55 8.28
N GLU A 322 25.33 8.50 8.18
CA GLU A 322 26.06 7.29 7.79
C GLU A 322 26.00 6.23 8.89
N ILE A 323 25.71 4.98 8.48
CA ILE A 323 25.66 3.85 9.42
C ILE A 323 27.10 3.49 9.81
N PRO A 324 27.46 3.48 11.10
CA PRO A 324 28.76 2.99 11.55
C PRO A 324 28.99 1.54 11.17
N ASP A 325 30.21 1.19 10.75
CA ASP A 325 30.59 -0.19 10.37
C ASP A 325 30.35 -1.17 11.50
N SER A 326 30.56 -0.74 12.73
CA SER A 326 30.27 -1.58 13.92
C SER A 326 28.83 -2.05 14.00
N LEU A 327 27.84 -1.22 13.62
CA LEU A 327 26.43 -1.60 13.59
C LEU A 327 26.11 -2.57 12.46
N LEU A 328 26.80 -2.44 11.32
CA LEU A 328 26.72 -3.41 10.21
C LEU A 328 27.29 -4.76 10.64
N VAL A 329 28.50 -4.76 11.22
CA VAL A 329 29.17 -5.98 11.71
C VAL A 329 28.36 -6.68 12.80
N GLU A 330 27.86 -5.97 13.81
CA GLU A 330 27.00 -6.57 14.83
C GLU A 330 25.70 -7.17 14.23
N SER A 331 25.15 -6.52 13.20
CA SER A 331 23.96 -7.04 12.53
C SER A 331 24.27 -8.28 11.69
N LEU A 332 25.45 -8.36 11.09
CA LEU A 332 25.97 -9.55 10.39
C LEU A 332 26.22 -10.72 11.35
N GLN A 333 26.91 -10.48 12.48
CA GLN A 333 27.13 -11.50 13.52
C GLN A 333 25.82 -12.12 13.98
N LYS A 334 24.85 -11.26 14.27
CA LYS A 334 23.52 -11.72 14.66
C LYS A 334 22.82 -12.51 13.57
N THR A 335 22.94 -12.09 12.31
CA THR A 335 22.36 -12.80 11.16
C THR A 335 22.99 -14.16 11.00
N LYS A 336 24.31 -14.25 11.03
CA LYS A 336 25.06 -15.50 10.99
C LYS A 336 24.63 -16.47 12.08
N SER A 337 24.61 -15.99 13.33
CA SER A 337 24.18 -16.79 14.48
C SER A 337 22.73 -17.31 14.33
N GLN A 338 21.80 -16.50 13.79
CA GLN A 338 20.42 -16.92 13.57
C GLN A 338 20.30 -17.98 12.46
N ILE A 339 21.08 -17.86 11.38
CA ILE A 339 21.07 -18.83 10.30
C ILE A 339 21.63 -20.17 10.81
N LEU A 340 22.82 -20.15 11.40
CA LEU A 340 23.49 -21.39 11.90
C LEU A 340 22.73 -22.03 13.09
N GLY A 341 21.93 -21.25 13.82
CA GLY A 341 21.08 -21.77 14.88
C GLY A 341 19.76 -22.40 14.42
N SER A 342 19.44 -22.30 13.13
CA SER A 342 18.16 -22.79 12.57
C SER A 342 18.33 -23.62 11.30
N PHE A 343 19.50 -23.50 10.63
CA PHE A 343 19.82 -24.15 9.37
C PHE A 343 21.25 -24.70 9.45
N ASP A 344 21.55 -25.77 8.72
CA ASP A 344 22.83 -26.46 8.80
C ASP A 344 23.99 -25.67 8.19
N ASN A 345 23.73 -24.68 7.37
CA ASN A 345 24.76 -23.90 6.68
C ASN A 345 24.27 -22.46 6.38
N LEU A 346 25.22 -21.60 5.94
CA LEU A 346 24.92 -20.20 5.61
C LEU A 346 24.29 -19.99 4.21
N ASN A 347 24.48 -20.96 3.30
CA ASN A 347 24.02 -20.86 1.90
C ASN A 347 22.60 -21.37 1.75
N ILE A 348 21.67 -20.83 2.55
CA ILE A 348 20.27 -21.15 2.43
C ILE A 348 19.63 -20.33 1.30
N SER A 349 18.75 -20.95 0.54
CA SER A 349 17.92 -20.29 -0.46
C SER A 349 16.79 -19.48 0.21
N LEU A 350 16.22 -18.54 -0.54
CA LEU A 350 15.06 -17.80 -0.06
C LEU A 350 13.88 -18.73 0.25
N GLY A 351 13.68 -19.76 -0.56
CA GLY A 351 12.58 -20.73 -0.40
C GLY A 351 12.73 -21.65 0.81
N GLU A 352 13.95 -21.92 1.28
CA GLU A 352 14.17 -22.59 2.57
C GLU A 352 13.73 -21.69 3.72
N TYR A 353 14.03 -20.41 3.67
CA TYR A 353 13.75 -19.42 4.70
C TYR A 353 12.31 -18.91 4.69
N GLN A 354 11.69 -18.70 3.51
CA GLN A 354 10.42 -17.98 3.36
C GLN A 354 9.32 -18.88 2.78
N LYS A 355 8.17 -18.94 3.47
CA LYS A 355 7.04 -19.79 3.12
C LYS A 355 5.76 -19.01 2.96
N HIS A 356 4.93 -19.44 2.02
CA HIS A 356 3.51 -19.10 1.90
C HIS A 356 2.71 -20.15 2.66
N VAL A 357 1.99 -19.74 3.71
CA VAL A 357 1.43 -20.68 4.70
C VAL A 357 -0.05 -20.43 4.91
N ARG A 358 -0.85 -21.50 4.81
CA ARG A 358 -2.24 -21.52 5.27
C ARG A 358 -2.62 -22.94 5.72
N ALA A 359 -3.15 -23.07 6.94
CA ALA A 359 -3.31 -24.37 7.60
C ALA A 359 -2.01 -25.16 7.56
N GLU A 360 -2.06 -26.43 7.12
CA GLU A 360 -0.90 -27.34 7.03
C GLU A 360 -0.10 -27.20 5.73
N ILE A 361 -0.52 -26.30 4.83
CA ILE A 361 0.17 -26.11 3.54
C ILE A 361 1.23 -25.04 3.69
N GLU A 362 2.47 -25.41 3.32
CA GLU A 362 3.66 -24.57 3.31
C GLU A 362 4.33 -24.64 1.95
N ILE A 363 4.34 -23.56 1.20
CA ILE A 363 4.94 -23.52 -0.15
C ILE A 363 6.09 -22.51 -0.13
N PRO A 364 7.30 -22.86 -0.62
CA PRO A 364 8.36 -21.89 -0.86
C PRO A 364 7.87 -20.73 -1.73
N ILE A 365 8.27 -19.50 -1.40
CA ILE A 365 7.83 -18.33 -2.16
C ILE A 365 8.92 -17.27 -2.24
N GLY A 366 9.08 -16.70 -3.43
CA GLY A 366 9.99 -15.61 -3.72
C GLY A 366 9.44 -14.23 -3.37
N GLY A 367 10.21 -13.21 -3.72
CA GLY A 367 9.92 -11.79 -3.45
C GLY A 367 10.31 -11.36 -2.04
N LEU A 368 10.65 -10.08 -1.92
CA LEU A 368 10.90 -9.41 -0.65
C LEU A 368 10.07 -8.12 -0.55
N VAL A 369 10.17 -7.44 0.58
CA VAL A 369 9.46 -6.18 0.80
C VAL A 369 9.87 -5.12 -0.22
N ASP A 370 8.87 -4.40 -0.77
CA ASP A 370 9.06 -3.31 -1.75
C ASP A 370 9.70 -3.75 -3.08
N MET A 371 9.52 -5.00 -3.49
CA MET A 371 9.73 -5.48 -4.86
C MET A 371 8.43 -5.40 -5.67
N ILE A 372 8.47 -5.43 -7.00
CA ILE A 372 7.25 -5.39 -7.84
C ILE A 372 6.35 -6.58 -7.48
N ALA A 373 6.88 -7.80 -7.45
CA ALA A 373 6.18 -8.94 -6.85
C ALA A 373 6.50 -9.00 -5.34
N GLU A 374 5.85 -8.13 -4.56
CA GLU A 374 6.15 -7.94 -3.13
C GLU A 374 5.77 -9.16 -2.29
N SER A 375 6.65 -9.50 -1.35
CA SER A 375 6.41 -10.45 -0.27
C SER A 375 6.97 -9.96 1.05
N SER A 376 6.11 -9.49 1.95
CA SER A 376 6.49 -9.11 3.31
C SER A 376 6.20 -10.24 4.29
N SER A 377 7.17 -10.57 5.12
CA SER A 377 7.10 -11.74 6.00
C SER A 377 7.26 -11.43 7.48
N SER A 378 6.71 -12.30 8.33
CA SER A 378 6.85 -12.32 9.77
C SER A 378 7.47 -13.65 10.24
N LYS A 379 7.94 -13.69 11.49
CA LYS A 379 8.47 -14.92 12.10
C LYS A 379 7.47 -16.07 12.00
N TYR A 380 8.01 -17.24 11.75
CA TYR A 380 7.29 -18.50 11.72
C TYR A 380 8.05 -19.54 12.61
N LYS A 381 8.02 -20.80 12.32
CA LYS A 381 8.71 -21.88 13.06
C LYS A 381 10.14 -22.09 12.57
N ASP A 382 10.98 -22.69 13.35
CA ASP A 382 12.31 -23.22 13.00
C ASP A 382 13.22 -22.23 12.25
N GLY A 383 13.23 -20.96 12.68
CA GLY A 383 14.01 -19.90 12.04
C GLY A 383 13.41 -19.35 10.74
N MET A 384 12.41 -20.02 10.16
CA MET A 384 11.73 -19.59 8.96
C MET A 384 10.84 -18.37 9.18
N VAL A 385 10.38 -17.79 8.08
CA VAL A 385 9.36 -16.74 8.04
C VAL A 385 8.20 -17.13 7.15
N LYS A 386 7.02 -16.60 7.43
CA LYS A 386 5.84 -16.73 6.57
C LYS A 386 5.38 -15.39 6.04
N ILE A 387 4.88 -15.39 4.81
CA ILE A 387 4.30 -14.20 4.19
C ILE A 387 3.05 -13.75 4.95
N VAL A 388 2.94 -12.45 5.18
CA VAL A 388 1.79 -11.80 5.83
C VAL A 388 1.24 -10.62 5.05
N LYS A 389 1.99 -10.13 4.05
CA LYS A 389 1.58 -9.07 3.11
C LYS A 389 2.21 -9.35 1.75
N GLY A 390 1.54 -8.91 0.71
CA GLY A 390 1.93 -9.01 -0.68
C GLY A 390 0.72 -8.67 -1.55
N ASP A 391 0.73 -9.08 -2.79
CA ASP A 391 -0.42 -8.96 -3.67
C ASP A 391 -1.59 -9.80 -3.13
N SER A 392 -2.70 -9.15 -2.81
CA SER A 392 -3.89 -9.81 -2.27
C SER A 392 -4.87 -10.28 -3.35
N TYR A 393 -4.78 -9.71 -4.53
CA TYR A 393 -5.52 -10.06 -5.72
C TYR A 393 -4.75 -9.60 -6.95
N ILE A 394 -4.48 -10.50 -7.87
CA ILE A 394 -3.87 -10.21 -9.15
C ILE A 394 -4.92 -10.45 -10.23
N MET A 395 -5.17 -9.46 -11.06
CA MET A 395 -6.02 -9.55 -12.23
C MET A 395 -5.30 -8.91 -13.41
N LEU A 396 -5.19 -9.64 -14.50
CA LEU A 396 -4.67 -9.19 -15.77
C LEU A 396 -5.83 -9.16 -16.75
N VAL A 397 -5.98 -8.07 -17.47
CA VAL A 397 -7.07 -7.85 -18.43
C VAL A 397 -6.46 -7.41 -19.73
N LYS A 398 -6.78 -8.12 -20.80
CA LYS A 398 -6.40 -7.79 -22.17
C LYS A 398 -7.67 -7.53 -22.96
N PHE A 399 -7.84 -6.29 -23.42
CA PHE A 399 -8.92 -5.91 -24.30
C PHE A 399 -8.61 -6.31 -25.74
N GLY A 400 -9.64 -6.65 -26.50
CA GLY A 400 -9.65 -6.95 -27.91
C GLY A 400 -11.02 -6.61 -28.48
N ASP A 401 -11.34 -7.12 -29.67
CA ASP A 401 -12.59 -6.82 -30.38
C ASP A 401 -13.84 -7.41 -29.69
N GLU A 402 -13.65 -8.47 -28.92
CA GLU A 402 -14.71 -9.20 -28.21
C GLU A 402 -14.68 -8.91 -26.70
N LEU A 403 -15.13 -9.88 -25.89
CA LEU A 403 -14.98 -9.83 -24.43
C LEU A 403 -13.51 -9.88 -24.04
N PRO A 404 -13.11 -9.15 -22.97
CA PRO A 404 -11.72 -9.14 -22.55
C PRO A 404 -11.24 -10.52 -22.11
N GLU A 405 -10.00 -10.86 -22.43
CA GLU A 405 -9.29 -11.97 -21.84
C GLU A 405 -8.89 -11.59 -20.40
N ILE A 406 -9.27 -12.43 -19.44
CA ILE A 406 -9.04 -12.13 -18.02
C ILE A 406 -8.36 -13.31 -17.34
N GLU A 407 -7.27 -13.02 -16.64
CA GLU A 407 -6.61 -13.98 -15.77
C GLU A 407 -6.54 -13.45 -14.33
N THR A 408 -6.79 -14.33 -13.37
CA THR A 408 -6.83 -13.95 -11.95
C THR A 408 -6.13 -14.97 -11.05
N VAL A 409 -5.63 -14.49 -9.90
CA VAL A 409 -5.20 -15.36 -8.82
C VAL A 409 -5.32 -14.65 -7.46
N LEU A 410 -5.66 -15.41 -6.45
CA LEU A 410 -5.63 -15.02 -5.03
C LEU A 410 -4.48 -15.75 -4.32
N PRO A 411 -3.91 -15.17 -3.24
CA PRO A 411 -2.81 -15.83 -2.53
C PRO A 411 -3.21 -17.15 -1.88
N TYR A 412 -4.49 -17.36 -1.60
CA TYR A 412 -4.97 -18.57 -0.92
C TYR A 412 -6.05 -19.29 -1.73
N GLY A 413 -7.24 -18.83 -1.63
CA GLY A 413 -8.49 -19.29 -2.24
C GLY A 413 -9.61 -18.34 -1.83
N ILE A 414 -10.84 -18.57 -2.30
CA ILE A 414 -11.97 -17.64 -2.10
C ILE A 414 -12.78 -17.93 -0.83
N SER A 415 -12.55 -19.06 -0.15
CA SER A 415 -13.29 -19.48 1.04
C SER A 415 -12.51 -19.25 2.33
N ASN A 416 -13.20 -18.87 3.39
CA ASN A 416 -12.68 -18.88 4.76
C ASN A 416 -13.09 -20.13 5.55
N ASP A 417 -13.92 -21.00 4.97
CA ASP A 417 -14.25 -22.29 5.56
C ASP A 417 -13.11 -23.28 5.30
N THR A 418 -12.51 -23.80 6.36
CA THR A 418 -11.40 -24.76 6.31
C THR A 418 -11.77 -26.11 5.66
N LYS A 419 -13.08 -26.42 5.57
CA LYS A 419 -13.58 -27.61 4.91
C LYS A 419 -13.83 -27.43 3.41
N SER A 420 -13.83 -26.20 2.93
CA SER A 420 -14.04 -25.90 1.52
C SER A 420 -12.80 -26.26 0.69
N VAL A 421 -13.01 -26.88 -0.47
CA VAL A 421 -11.96 -27.13 -1.46
C VAL A 421 -11.31 -25.81 -1.94
N HIS A 422 -12.05 -24.70 -1.82
CA HIS A 422 -11.60 -23.36 -2.17
C HIS A 422 -10.91 -22.63 -1.01
N PHE A 423 -10.50 -23.31 0.04
CA PHE A 423 -9.76 -22.70 1.15
C PHE A 423 -8.31 -22.40 0.76
N THR A 424 -7.66 -23.28 0.00
CA THR A 424 -6.23 -23.20 -0.35
C THR A 424 -5.92 -23.49 -1.82
N ASP A 425 -6.93 -23.64 -2.67
CA ASP A 425 -6.83 -24.11 -4.05
C ASP A 425 -5.96 -23.23 -4.97
N GLN A 426 -5.75 -21.95 -4.63
CA GLN A 426 -4.96 -21.04 -5.43
C GLN A 426 -3.52 -20.82 -4.90
N MET A 427 -3.16 -21.40 -3.75
CA MET A 427 -1.84 -21.17 -3.14
C MET A 427 -0.68 -21.55 -4.06
N ASN A 428 -0.78 -22.70 -4.72
CA ASN A 428 0.27 -23.14 -5.64
C ASN A 428 0.36 -22.27 -6.88
N LEU A 429 -0.79 -21.88 -7.46
CA LEU A 429 -0.82 -20.94 -8.59
C LEU A 429 -0.14 -19.62 -8.22
N TYR A 430 -0.49 -19.06 -7.05
CA TYR A 430 0.07 -17.81 -6.58
C TYR A 430 1.60 -17.91 -6.38
N ALA A 431 2.07 -18.93 -5.67
CA ALA A 431 3.48 -19.11 -5.37
C ALA A 431 4.34 -19.38 -6.63
N THR A 432 3.76 -20.02 -7.65
CA THR A 432 4.41 -20.30 -8.94
C THR A 432 4.11 -19.24 -10.01
N GLN A 433 3.54 -18.09 -9.62
CA GLN A 433 3.22 -16.98 -10.52
C GLN A 433 2.28 -17.36 -11.68
N LYS A 434 1.45 -18.39 -11.48
CA LYS A 434 0.43 -18.85 -12.42
C LYS A 434 -0.92 -18.23 -12.07
N ARG A 435 -1.84 -18.21 -13.02
CA ARG A 435 -3.17 -17.62 -12.93
C ARG A 435 -4.19 -18.60 -13.50
N LYS A 436 -5.45 -18.36 -13.21
CA LYS A 436 -6.59 -19.04 -13.80
C LYS A 436 -7.38 -18.08 -14.67
N LYS A 437 -7.96 -18.58 -15.74
CA LYS A 437 -8.88 -17.80 -16.59
C LYS A 437 -10.16 -17.46 -15.83
N MET A 438 -10.70 -16.29 -16.14
CA MET A 438 -12.02 -15.82 -15.71
C MET A 438 -12.78 -15.35 -16.96
N THR A 439 -14.06 -15.61 -17.03
CA THR A 439 -14.90 -15.23 -18.17
C THR A 439 -16.03 -14.28 -17.74
N LEU A 440 -16.45 -13.40 -18.65
CA LEU A 440 -17.67 -12.59 -18.54
C LEU A 440 -18.79 -13.13 -19.44
N ASP A 441 -18.54 -14.19 -20.21
CA ASP A 441 -19.55 -14.84 -21.03
C ASP A 441 -20.57 -15.59 -20.14
N LYS A 442 -21.83 -15.14 -20.20
CA LYS A 442 -22.90 -15.72 -19.40
C LYS A 442 -23.17 -17.18 -19.75
N SER A 443 -23.07 -17.54 -21.04
CA SER A 443 -23.31 -18.90 -21.48
C SER A 443 -22.28 -19.87 -20.93
N GLU A 444 -21.01 -19.46 -20.94
CA GLU A 444 -19.91 -20.21 -20.36
C GLU A 444 -20.05 -20.32 -18.82
N ILE A 445 -20.42 -19.20 -18.15
CA ILE A 445 -20.66 -19.20 -16.70
C ILE A 445 -21.76 -20.18 -16.31
N TYR A 446 -22.91 -20.14 -16.99
CA TYR A 446 -24.01 -21.06 -16.71
C TYR A 446 -23.67 -22.53 -17.00
N LYS A 447 -22.95 -22.79 -18.10
CA LYS A 447 -22.50 -24.15 -18.47
C LYS A 447 -21.58 -24.76 -17.41
N ASN A 448 -20.73 -23.95 -16.77
CA ASN A 448 -19.73 -24.39 -15.80
C ASN A 448 -20.19 -24.24 -14.33
N ALA A 449 -21.41 -23.71 -14.09
CA ALA A 449 -21.92 -23.54 -12.73
C ALA A 449 -22.29 -24.89 -12.10
N SER A 450 -21.77 -25.16 -10.92
CA SER A 450 -22.14 -26.33 -10.12
C SER A 450 -23.53 -26.18 -9.46
N SER A 451 -23.96 -24.94 -9.22
CA SER A 451 -25.29 -24.60 -8.70
C SER A 451 -25.67 -23.17 -9.05
N ILE A 452 -26.97 -22.93 -9.25
CA ILE A 452 -27.54 -21.62 -9.53
C ILE A 452 -28.65 -21.38 -8.51
N TYR A 453 -28.57 -20.27 -7.77
CA TYR A 453 -29.56 -19.90 -6.76
C TYR A 453 -29.67 -18.40 -6.57
N HIS A 454 -30.80 -17.94 -6.06
CA HIS A 454 -30.95 -16.57 -5.58
C HIS A 454 -30.57 -16.50 -4.09
N PRO A 455 -29.69 -15.60 -3.69
CA PRO A 455 -29.40 -15.37 -2.28
C PRO A 455 -30.69 -14.95 -1.56
N LYS A 456 -30.95 -15.56 -0.39
CA LYS A 456 -32.08 -15.22 0.48
C LYS A 456 -31.82 -13.95 1.26
#